data_d3e2b5d34221c486c6cf81e199a13d1b
#
_entry.id   d3e2b5d34221c486c6cf81e199a13d1b
#
_cell.length_a   1.000
_cell.length_b   1.000
_cell.length_c   1.000
_cell.angle_alpha   90.00
_cell.angle_beta   90.00
_cell.angle_gamma   90.00
#
_symmetry.space_group_name_H-M   'P 1'
#
loop_
_entity.id
_entity.type
_entity.pdbx_description
1 polymer ?
#
loop_
_entity_poly.entity_id
_entity_poly.type
_entity_poly.pdbx_seq_one_letter_code
_entity_poly.pdbx_strand_id
1 'polypeptide(L)'
;MKRSTSIILTVAIVLVAGLAWWRTAPRRATTPAALPTVADPKRPPDASRRTVPTTLPSGRPRPIENLSPAEKTVRIAEIKRDYDDIRAKASMDYTTAGTSFPGGLNAFLRQLALLEREKRLDFAAVLTPRELEDLEFRETNAGQLTQKLLGESAATEEQRRAAFRVQLEFEDRFALTFDTTPPALLERERARCETQEKVRAVLGDDLFATWLKGEGPEFGLFSTFVAQQGLPPTTAMELWRAKIEFTLQRLEVAAQSNLTAEQARIAHADVARQSQARVMAILGPGAMQAAGQEVLGWLPRK
;
A
#
# COMPACT_ATOMS: atom_id res chain seq x y z
N MET A 1 -22.57 -21.78 1.82
CA MET A 1 -21.35 -21.05 2.18
C MET A 1 -20.76 -20.33 0.95
N LYS A 2 -21.35 -19.20 0.48
CA LYS A 2 -20.90 -18.50 -0.76
C LYS A 2 -21.07 -16.97 -0.69
N ARG A 3 -20.99 -16.34 0.49
CA ARG A 3 -21.24 -14.89 0.64
C ARG A 3 -20.03 -14.03 1.11
N SER A 4 -18.92 -14.66 1.52
CA SER A 4 -17.77 -13.91 2.12
C SER A 4 -16.81 -13.30 1.08
N THR A 5 -16.75 -13.84 -0.13
CA THR A 5 -15.80 -13.39 -1.16
C THR A 5 -16.19 -12.09 -1.87
N SER A 6 -17.49 -11.69 -1.78
CA SER A 6 -18.00 -10.53 -2.51
C SER A 6 -17.59 -9.18 -1.88
N ILE A 7 -17.41 -9.13 -0.56
CA ILE A 7 -17.13 -7.86 0.15
C ILE A 7 -15.69 -7.41 -0.02
N ILE A 8 -14.74 -8.35 -0.05
CA ILE A 8 -13.30 -8.04 -0.25
C ILE A 8 -13.06 -7.51 -1.67
N LEU A 9 -13.77 -8.05 -2.65
CA LEU A 9 -13.68 -7.58 -4.05
C LEU A 9 -14.20 -6.15 -4.21
N THR A 10 -15.25 -5.78 -3.45
CA THR A 10 -15.86 -4.44 -3.53
C THR A 10 -14.95 -3.35 -2.97
N VAL A 11 -14.23 -3.61 -1.88
CA VAL A 11 -13.28 -2.65 -1.28
C VAL A 11 -12.05 -2.44 -2.19
N ALA A 12 -11.54 -3.50 -2.81
CA ALA A 12 -10.45 -3.39 -3.78
C ALA A 12 -10.85 -2.60 -5.04
N ILE A 13 -12.08 -2.78 -5.54
CA ILE A 13 -12.61 -2.05 -6.70
C ILE A 13 -12.80 -0.57 -6.38
N VAL A 14 -13.24 -0.20 -5.17
CA VAL A 14 -13.39 1.21 -4.76
C VAL A 14 -12.04 1.92 -4.65
N LEU A 15 -10.99 1.24 -4.19
CA LEU A 15 -9.62 1.81 -4.13
C LEU A 15 -9.02 2.01 -5.54
N VAL A 16 -9.24 1.09 -6.46
CA VAL A 16 -8.76 1.20 -7.85
C VAL A 16 -9.58 2.25 -8.63
N ALA A 17 -10.89 2.31 -8.44
CA ALA A 17 -11.77 3.31 -9.08
C ALA A 17 -11.49 4.73 -8.56
N GLY A 18 -11.17 4.91 -7.28
CA GLY A 18 -10.78 6.20 -6.70
C GLY A 18 -9.50 6.75 -7.31
N LEU A 19 -8.50 5.92 -7.57
CA LEU A 19 -7.25 6.30 -8.24
C LEU A 19 -7.44 6.64 -9.73
N ALA A 20 -8.34 5.95 -10.43
CA ALA A 20 -8.67 6.23 -11.83
C ALA A 20 -9.47 7.53 -11.99
N TRP A 21 -10.42 7.81 -11.08
CA TRP A 21 -11.23 9.03 -11.13
C TRP A 21 -10.43 10.30 -10.85
N TRP A 22 -9.41 10.23 -10.00
CA TRP A 22 -8.51 11.37 -9.73
C TRP A 22 -7.65 11.76 -10.94
N ARG A 23 -7.43 10.85 -11.90
CA ARG A 23 -6.69 11.12 -13.14
C ARG A 23 -7.53 11.85 -14.22
N THR A 24 -8.85 11.80 -14.14
CA THR A 24 -9.77 12.29 -15.21
C THR A 24 -10.63 13.48 -14.81
N ALA A 25 -10.63 13.92 -13.55
CA ALA A 25 -11.46 15.04 -13.11
C ALA A 25 -10.96 16.37 -13.69
N PRO A 26 -11.77 17.14 -14.44
CA PRO A 26 -11.41 18.46 -14.93
C PRO A 26 -11.27 19.41 -13.73
N ARG A 27 -10.12 20.07 -13.62
CA ARG A 27 -9.86 21.10 -12.61
C ARG A 27 -10.79 22.30 -12.85
N ARG A 28 -11.83 22.43 -12.04
CA ARG A 28 -12.57 23.69 -11.92
C ARG A 28 -11.76 24.64 -11.04
N ALA A 29 -11.36 25.75 -11.63
CA ALA A 29 -10.80 26.88 -10.92
C ALA A 29 -11.84 27.44 -9.95
N THR A 30 -11.62 27.31 -8.63
CA THR A 30 -12.41 27.98 -7.61
C THR A 30 -11.73 29.27 -7.21
N THR A 31 -12.42 30.37 -7.48
CA THR A 31 -12.09 31.73 -7.01
C THR A 31 -12.17 31.74 -5.47
N PRO A 32 -11.20 32.32 -4.74
CA PRO A 32 -11.26 32.38 -3.29
C PRO A 32 -12.35 33.35 -2.84
N ALA A 33 -13.38 32.82 -2.19
CA ALA A 33 -14.38 33.62 -1.49
C ALA A 33 -13.84 34.07 -0.13
N ALA A 34 -14.08 35.34 0.19
CA ALA A 34 -13.68 35.98 1.43
C ALA A 34 -14.28 35.27 2.66
N LEU A 35 -13.43 35.06 3.68
CA LEU A 35 -13.82 34.48 4.96
C LEU A 35 -14.76 35.43 5.71
N PRO A 36 -15.90 34.97 6.24
CA PRO A 36 -16.71 35.73 7.19
C PRO A 36 -16.10 35.60 8.59
N THR A 37 -15.98 36.72 9.28
CA THR A 37 -15.60 36.85 10.69
C THR A 37 -16.62 36.11 11.56
N VAL A 38 -16.18 35.09 12.29
CA VAL A 38 -17.03 34.32 13.21
C VAL A 38 -17.18 35.06 14.52
N ALA A 39 -18.41 35.44 14.88
CA ALA A 39 -18.81 35.87 16.19
C ALA A 39 -18.90 34.68 17.15
N ASP A 40 -18.39 34.88 18.38
CA ASP A 40 -18.33 33.95 19.50
C ASP A 40 -19.74 33.49 19.94
N PRO A 41 -20.13 32.19 19.85
CA PRO A 41 -21.37 31.74 20.44
C PRO A 41 -21.16 31.15 21.82
N LYS A 42 -21.82 31.71 22.80
CA LYS A 42 -22.03 31.25 24.18
C LYS A 42 -22.20 29.72 24.25
N ARG A 43 -21.38 29.09 25.05
CA ARG A 43 -21.37 27.68 25.41
C ARG A 43 -22.69 27.27 26.10
N PRO A 44 -23.47 26.32 25.58
CA PRO A 44 -24.55 25.67 26.32
C PRO A 44 -24.00 24.60 27.27
N PRO A 45 -24.68 24.35 28.42
CA PRO A 45 -24.17 23.43 29.44
C PRO A 45 -24.37 21.98 29.05
N ASP A 46 -23.34 21.23 29.38
CA ASP A 46 -23.28 19.83 29.81
C ASP A 46 -24.34 18.85 29.28
N ALA A 47 -24.07 18.31 28.06
CA ALA A 47 -24.65 17.04 27.64
C ALA A 47 -23.61 15.96 27.89
N SER A 48 -23.92 15.11 28.85
CA SER A 48 -23.22 13.91 29.30
C SER A 48 -22.25 13.33 28.27
N ARG A 49 -20.97 13.47 28.53
CA ARG A 49 -19.92 12.66 27.92
C ARG A 49 -20.27 11.19 28.14
N ARG A 50 -20.96 10.56 27.22
CA ARG A 50 -20.81 9.13 27.02
C ARG A 50 -19.40 8.94 26.51
N THR A 51 -18.48 8.73 27.45
CA THR A 51 -17.17 8.16 27.19
C THR A 51 -17.42 6.83 26.50
N VAL A 52 -17.17 6.79 25.20
CA VAL A 52 -16.91 5.54 24.51
C VAL A 52 -15.80 4.89 25.35
N PRO A 53 -15.96 3.66 25.85
CA PRO A 53 -14.93 3.03 26.63
C PRO A 53 -13.72 2.82 25.72
N THR A 54 -12.72 3.68 25.90
CA THR A 54 -11.40 3.58 25.26
C THR A 54 -10.52 2.52 25.95
N THR A 55 -11.09 1.77 26.88
CA THR A 55 -10.46 0.62 27.51
C THR A 55 -11.00 -0.63 26.86
N LEU A 56 -10.26 -1.13 25.86
CA LEU A 56 -10.26 -2.55 25.57
C LEU A 56 -10.06 -3.30 26.88
N PRO A 57 -10.75 -4.43 27.11
CA PRO A 57 -10.57 -5.20 28.32
C PRO A 57 -9.10 -5.63 28.39
N SER A 58 -8.30 -4.90 29.16
CA SER A 58 -6.90 -5.19 29.41
C SER A 58 -6.73 -6.34 30.39
N GLY A 59 -7.34 -7.46 30.09
CA GLY A 59 -6.93 -8.75 30.59
C GLY A 59 -5.90 -9.30 29.64
N ARG A 60 -4.63 -8.82 29.68
CA ARG A 60 -3.54 -9.50 28.98
C ARG A 60 -3.59 -10.98 29.38
N PRO A 61 -3.83 -11.91 28.46
CA PRO A 61 -3.71 -13.33 28.78
C PRO A 61 -2.28 -13.52 29.27
N ARG A 62 -2.13 -14.20 30.40
CA ARG A 62 -0.81 -14.64 30.88
C ARG A 62 -0.16 -15.44 29.77
N PRO A 63 1.17 -15.36 29.56
CA PRO A 63 1.88 -16.23 28.64
C PRO A 63 1.50 -17.67 28.98
N ILE A 64 0.84 -18.35 28.06
CA ILE A 64 0.35 -19.69 28.28
C ILE A 64 1.45 -20.62 27.76
N GLU A 65 2.45 -20.86 28.62
CA GLU A 65 3.69 -21.53 28.25
C GLU A 65 3.51 -23.03 27.89
N ASN A 66 2.33 -23.62 28.01
CA ASN A 66 2.15 -25.07 27.82
C ASN A 66 0.81 -25.48 27.20
N LEU A 67 0.31 -24.78 26.20
CA LEU A 67 -0.85 -25.24 25.46
C LEU A 67 -0.49 -26.41 24.54
N SER A 68 -1.29 -27.47 24.57
CA SER A 68 -1.24 -28.52 23.55
C SER A 68 -1.61 -27.96 22.16
N PRO A 69 -1.22 -28.63 21.06
CA PRO A 69 -1.58 -28.18 19.71
C PRO A 69 -3.10 -28.03 19.51
N ALA A 70 -3.91 -28.87 20.14
CA ALA A 70 -5.37 -28.78 20.08
C ALA A 70 -5.91 -27.53 20.79
N GLU A 71 -5.40 -27.24 21.99
CA GLU A 71 -5.78 -26.03 22.75
C GLU A 71 -5.36 -24.75 22.01
N LYS A 72 -4.14 -24.72 21.41
CA LYS A 72 -3.71 -23.62 20.57
C LYS A 72 -4.66 -23.37 19.40
N THR A 73 -5.09 -24.45 18.71
CA THR A 73 -6.03 -24.37 17.59
C THR A 73 -7.36 -23.74 18.01
N VAL A 74 -7.91 -24.19 19.15
CA VAL A 74 -9.15 -23.65 19.71
C VAL A 74 -8.96 -22.16 20.04
N ARG A 75 -7.87 -21.81 20.71
CA ARG A 75 -7.61 -20.43 21.10
C ARG A 75 -7.41 -19.49 19.92
N ILE A 76 -6.71 -19.93 18.87
CA ILE A 76 -6.58 -19.19 17.61
C ILE A 76 -7.94 -18.93 16.97
N ALA A 77 -8.82 -19.94 16.96
CA ALA A 77 -10.16 -19.80 16.39
C ALA A 77 -11.03 -18.81 17.20
N GLU A 78 -10.90 -18.81 18.52
CA GLU A 78 -11.58 -17.84 19.40
C GLU A 78 -11.09 -16.41 19.11
N ILE A 79 -9.77 -16.19 19.12
CA ILE A 79 -9.18 -14.88 18.79
C ILE A 79 -9.70 -14.39 17.44
N LYS A 80 -9.63 -15.23 16.40
CA LYS A 80 -10.12 -14.85 15.06
C LYS A 80 -11.58 -14.41 15.08
N ARG A 81 -12.44 -15.19 15.71
CA ARG A 81 -13.88 -14.91 15.80
C ARG A 81 -14.12 -13.57 16.51
N ASP A 82 -13.47 -13.35 17.66
CA ASP A 82 -13.65 -12.14 18.45
C ASP A 82 -13.24 -10.88 17.68
N TYR A 83 -12.11 -10.93 16.94
CA TYR A 83 -11.67 -9.82 16.08
C TYR A 83 -12.51 -9.66 14.83
N ASP A 84 -13.03 -10.73 14.24
CA ASP A 84 -13.94 -10.66 13.08
C ASP A 84 -15.28 -10.02 13.48
N ASP A 85 -15.80 -10.28 14.67
CA ASP A 85 -17.01 -9.65 15.20
C ASP A 85 -16.78 -8.14 15.44
N ILE A 86 -15.62 -7.75 16.04
CA ILE A 86 -15.27 -6.34 16.24
C ILE A 86 -15.11 -5.63 14.89
N ARG A 87 -14.45 -6.25 13.93
CA ARG A 87 -14.27 -5.72 12.57
C ARG A 87 -15.62 -5.55 11.86
N ALA A 88 -16.50 -6.55 11.95
CA ALA A 88 -17.82 -6.49 11.35
C ALA A 88 -18.63 -5.32 11.92
N LYS A 89 -18.58 -5.14 13.26
CA LYS A 89 -19.21 -4.00 13.93
C LYS A 89 -18.65 -2.67 13.46
N ALA A 90 -17.31 -2.50 13.44
CA ALA A 90 -16.66 -1.28 12.99
C ALA A 90 -17.04 -0.94 11.52
N SER A 91 -17.12 -1.96 10.67
CA SER A 91 -17.52 -1.81 9.27
C SER A 91 -18.98 -1.41 9.13
N MET A 92 -19.87 -1.96 9.97
CA MET A 92 -21.27 -1.59 10.01
C MET A 92 -21.47 -0.14 10.49
N ASP A 93 -20.76 0.24 11.55
CA ASP A 93 -20.79 1.60 12.10
C ASP A 93 -20.33 2.62 11.04
N TYR A 94 -19.22 2.32 10.32
CA TYR A 94 -18.75 3.15 9.21
C TYR A 94 -19.76 3.25 8.06
N THR A 95 -20.34 2.13 7.64
CA THR A 95 -21.31 2.09 6.55
C THR A 95 -22.59 2.85 6.91
N THR A 96 -23.03 2.74 8.17
CA THR A 96 -24.24 3.44 8.67
C THR A 96 -24.01 4.93 8.81
N ALA A 97 -22.84 5.36 9.31
CA ALA A 97 -22.51 6.77 9.48
C ALA A 97 -22.13 7.44 8.14
N GLY A 98 -21.63 6.70 7.17
CA GLY A 98 -21.22 7.21 5.86
C GLY A 98 -20.22 8.38 6.00
N THR A 99 -20.52 9.50 5.37
CA THR A 99 -19.70 10.72 5.42
C THR A 99 -19.65 11.38 6.79
N SER A 100 -20.56 11.01 7.70
CA SER A 100 -20.62 11.53 9.09
C SER A 100 -19.76 10.71 10.06
N PHE A 101 -19.05 9.67 9.61
CA PHE A 101 -18.18 8.91 10.48
C PHE A 101 -17.07 9.80 11.06
N PRO A 102 -16.87 9.82 12.39
CA PRO A 102 -15.87 10.67 13.01
C PRO A 102 -14.46 10.43 12.46
N GLY A 103 -13.84 11.45 11.87
CA GLY A 103 -12.53 11.35 11.22
C GLY A 103 -12.54 10.69 9.84
N GLY A 104 -13.73 10.33 9.29
CA GLY A 104 -13.89 9.83 7.93
C GLY A 104 -13.18 8.49 7.66
N LEU A 105 -12.91 8.21 6.38
CA LEU A 105 -12.28 6.98 5.93
C LEU A 105 -10.91 6.71 6.60
N ASN A 106 -10.10 7.73 6.77
CA ASN A 106 -8.75 7.57 7.36
C ASN A 106 -8.81 7.09 8.81
N ALA A 107 -9.77 7.59 9.61
CA ALA A 107 -9.97 7.13 10.98
C ALA A 107 -10.46 5.69 11.02
N PHE A 108 -11.39 5.32 10.14
CA PHE A 108 -11.87 3.95 10.02
C PHE A 108 -10.74 2.97 9.61
N LEU A 109 -9.95 3.32 8.60
CA LEU A 109 -8.82 2.47 8.17
C LEU A 109 -7.77 2.33 9.27
N ARG A 110 -7.49 3.41 10.01
CA ARG A 110 -6.59 3.37 11.17
C ARG A 110 -7.13 2.46 12.29
N GLN A 111 -8.43 2.50 12.53
CA GLN A 111 -9.08 1.61 13.50
C GLN A 111 -8.92 0.14 13.08
N LEU A 112 -9.14 -0.19 11.81
CA LEU A 112 -8.94 -1.56 11.32
C LEU A 112 -7.48 -2.02 11.44
N ALA A 113 -6.53 -1.15 11.13
CA ALA A 113 -5.10 -1.47 11.27
C ALA A 113 -4.67 -1.67 12.72
N LEU A 114 -5.23 -0.91 13.66
CA LEU A 114 -5.03 -1.13 15.09
C LEU A 114 -5.59 -2.47 15.55
N LEU A 115 -6.78 -2.86 15.10
CA LEU A 115 -7.38 -4.16 15.39
C LEU A 115 -6.49 -5.32 14.88
N GLU A 116 -5.93 -5.21 13.69
CA GLU A 116 -5.01 -6.24 13.18
C GLU A 116 -3.73 -6.34 14.02
N ARG A 117 -3.19 -5.19 14.46
CA ARG A 117 -2.02 -5.17 15.35
C ARG A 117 -2.31 -5.82 16.70
N GLU A 118 -3.45 -5.51 17.32
CA GLU A 118 -3.87 -6.13 18.58
C GLU A 118 -4.06 -7.65 18.41
N LYS A 119 -4.72 -8.08 17.34
CA LYS A 119 -4.90 -9.48 16.98
C LYS A 119 -3.56 -10.23 16.89
N ARG A 120 -2.54 -9.60 16.26
CA ARG A 120 -1.18 -10.18 16.20
C ARG A 120 -0.56 -10.33 17.58
N LEU A 121 -0.74 -9.38 18.48
CA LEU A 121 -0.23 -9.47 19.85
C LEU A 121 -0.90 -10.61 20.61
N ASP A 122 -2.20 -10.82 20.42
CA ASP A 122 -2.92 -11.93 21.03
C ASP A 122 -2.47 -13.28 20.47
N PHE A 123 -2.19 -13.38 19.16
CA PHE A 123 -1.58 -14.59 18.60
C PHE A 123 -0.15 -14.81 19.13
N ALA A 124 0.66 -13.76 19.25
CA ALA A 124 2.01 -13.86 19.81
C ALA A 124 2.03 -14.32 21.28
N ALA A 125 0.94 -14.11 22.04
CA ALA A 125 0.79 -14.62 23.40
C ALA A 125 0.49 -16.13 23.47
N VAL A 126 0.04 -16.74 22.36
CA VAL A 126 -0.39 -18.14 22.27
C VAL A 126 0.60 -18.99 21.46
N LEU A 127 1.26 -18.39 20.48
CA LEU A 127 2.11 -19.06 19.50
C LEU A 127 3.59 -18.82 19.76
N THR A 128 4.41 -19.80 19.42
CA THR A 128 5.86 -19.57 19.29
C THR A 128 6.15 -18.63 18.12
N PRO A 129 7.32 -17.97 18.07
CA PRO A 129 7.65 -17.08 16.94
C PRO A 129 7.54 -17.75 15.57
N ARG A 130 7.89 -19.04 15.48
CA ARG A 130 7.78 -19.79 14.22
C ARG A 130 6.33 -20.11 13.85
N GLU A 131 5.52 -20.52 14.81
CA GLU A 131 4.09 -20.77 14.59
C GLU A 131 3.35 -19.49 14.20
N LEU A 132 3.72 -18.34 14.80
CA LEU A 132 3.19 -17.04 14.44
C LEU A 132 3.58 -16.66 13.00
N GLU A 133 4.86 -16.81 12.65
CA GLU A 133 5.33 -16.57 11.28
C GLU A 133 4.60 -17.47 10.27
N ASP A 134 4.39 -18.75 10.59
CA ASP A 134 3.63 -19.70 9.75
C ASP A 134 2.17 -19.28 9.57
N LEU A 135 1.56 -18.73 10.62
CA LEU A 135 0.19 -18.22 10.57
C LEU A 135 0.13 -16.96 9.71
N GLU A 136 1.02 -16.01 9.94
CA GLU A 136 1.10 -14.74 9.20
C GLU A 136 1.42 -14.95 7.73
N PHE A 137 2.34 -15.86 7.40
CA PHE A 137 2.66 -16.22 6.02
C PHE A 137 1.46 -16.79 5.26
N ARG A 138 0.53 -17.46 5.95
CA ARG A 138 -0.68 -17.99 5.33
C ARG A 138 -1.82 -16.98 5.24
N GLU A 139 -1.93 -16.05 6.18
CA GLU A 139 -3.15 -15.26 6.39
C GLU A 139 -3.02 -13.77 6.09
N THR A 140 -1.80 -13.20 6.17
CA THR A 140 -1.60 -11.78 5.85
C THR A 140 -1.56 -11.51 4.36
N ASN A 141 -1.83 -10.26 3.97
CA ASN A 141 -1.70 -9.83 2.58
C ASN A 141 -0.28 -10.05 2.06
N ALA A 142 0.74 -9.70 2.85
CA ALA A 142 2.15 -9.93 2.51
C ALA A 142 2.44 -11.40 2.21
N GLY A 143 1.93 -12.31 3.06
CA GLY A 143 2.11 -13.75 2.88
C GLY A 143 1.38 -14.28 1.65
N GLN A 144 0.11 -13.92 1.47
CA GLN A 144 -0.69 -14.31 0.31
C GLN A 144 -0.10 -13.77 -1.00
N LEU A 145 0.37 -12.51 -0.99
CA LEU A 145 1.05 -11.91 -2.12
C LEU A 145 2.34 -12.70 -2.45
N THR A 146 3.19 -12.95 -1.46
CA THR A 146 4.43 -13.72 -1.64
C THR A 146 4.16 -15.10 -2.22
N GLN A 147 3.16 -15.82 -1.69
CA GLN A 147 2.77 -17.13 -2.21
C GLN A 147 2.26 -17.04 -3.65
N LYS A 148 1.43 -16.04 -3.96
CA LYS A 148 0.93 -15.82 -5.32
C LYS A 148 2.06 -15.53 -6.31
N LEU A 149 3.04 -14.69 -5.92
CA LEU A 149 4.12 -14.24 -6.79
C LEU A 149 5.21 -15.30 -6.98
N LEU A 150 5.49 -16.09 -5.96
CA LEU A 150 6.61 -17.03 -5.93
C LEU A 150 6.20 -18.50 -5.80
N GLY A 151 4.92 -18.82 -5.63
CA GLY A 151 4.46 -20.18 -5.35
C GLY A 151 4.81 -21.18 -6.44
N GLU A 152 4.71 -20.76 -7.71
CA GLU A 152 5.03 -21.59 -8.89
C GLU A 152 6.47 -21.36 -9.40
N SER A 153 7.25 -20.50 -8.75
CA SER A 153 8.62 -20.19 -9.13
C SER A 153 9.62 -21.19 -8.53
N ALA A 154 10.88 -21.13 -9.01
CA ALA A 154 11.98 -21.91 -8.46
C ALA A 154 12.50 -21.39 -7.10
N ALA A 155 11.81 -20.41 -6.47
CA ALA A 155 12.19 -19.89 -5.16
C ALA A 155 12.12 -20.97 -4.09
N THR A 156 13.16 -21.05 -3.26
CA THR A 156 13.15 -21.94 -2.10
C THR A 156 12.17 -21.43 -1.02
N GLU A 157 11.78 -22.32 -0.13
CA GLU A 157 10.91 -21.93 1.00
C GLU A 157 11.56 -20.84 1.86
N GLU A 158 12.89 -20.90 2.06
CA GLU A 158 13.62 -19.89 2.80
C GLU A 158 13.58 -18.53 2.09
N GLN A 159 13.77 -18.49 0.77
CA GLN A 159 13.64 -17.26 -0.02
C GLN A 159 12.24 -16.67 0.04
N ARG A 160 11.20 -17.51 -0.05
CA ARG A 160 9.81 -17.07 0.09
C ARG A 160 9.55 -16.45 1.46
N ARG A 161 10.00 -17.10 2.54
CA ARG A 161 9.84 -16.58 3.91
C ARG A 161 10.65 -15.30 4.13
N ALA A 162 11.86 -15.21 3.60
CA ALA A 162 12.66 -14.02 3.71
C ALA A 162 12.03 -12.84 2.94
N ALA A 163 11.53 -13.05 1.73
CA ALA A 163 10.79 -12.04 0.97
C ALA A 163 9.51 -11.61 1.70
N PHE A 164 8.77 -12.56 2.27
CA PHE A 164 7.60 -12.29 3.10
C PHE A 164 7.92 -11.39 4.29
N ARG A 165 8.98 -11.69 5.07
CA ARG A 165 9.36 -10.86 6.21
C ARG A 165 9.66 -9.42 5.81
N VAL A 166 10.36 -9.23 4.69
CA VAL A 166 10.67 -7.90 4.14
C VAL A 166 9.39 -7.15 3.76
N GLN A 167 8.42 -7.84 3.12
CA GLN A 167 7.14 -7.26 2.75
C GLN A 167 6.28 -6.93 3.97
N LEU A 168 6.27 -7.81 4.98
CA LEU A 168 5.54 -7.60 6.22
C LEU A 168 6.07 -6.40 7.00
N GLU A 169 7.42 -6.22 7.06
CA GLU A 169 8.04 -5.03 7.67
C GLU A 169 7.56 -3.73 7.01
N PHE A 170 7.44 -3.72 5.68
CA PHE A 170 6.92 -2.56 4.95
C PHE A 170 5.44 -2.31 5.27
N GLU A 171 4.60 -3.36 5.25
CA GLU A 171 3.18 -3.23 5.59
C GLU A 171 2.99 -2.72 7.02
N ASP A 172 3.73 -3.24 7.99
CA ASP A 172 3.69 -2.81 9.39
C ASP A 172 4.09 -1.33 9.56
N ARG A 173 5.13 -0.89 8.85
CA ARG A 173 5.57 0.51 8.90
C ARG A 173 4.49 1.47 8.45
N PHE A 174 3.70 1.10 7.45
CA PHE A 174 2.70 1.97 6.83
C PHE A 174 1.24 1.61 7.14
N ALA A 175 1.01 0.58 7.98
CA ALA A 175 -0.33 0.09 8.32
C ALA A 175 -1.26 1.17 8.91
N LEU A 176 -0.71 2.12 9.67
CA LEU A 176 -1.45 3.20 10.32
C LEU A 176 -1.36 4.54 9.57
N THR A 177 -0.69 4.58 8.42
CA THR A 177 -0.39 5.81 7.69
C THR A 177 -1.27 5.92 6.45
N PHE A 178 -2.30 6.75 6.53
CA PHE A 178 -3.23 7.04 5.44
C PHE A 178 -3.10 8.48 4.93
N ASP A 179 -1.95 9.10 5.22
CA ASP A 179 -1.64 10.44 4.73
C ASP A 179 -1.29 10.39 3.24
N THR A 180 -1.97 11.23 2.45
CA THR A 180 -1.77 11.39 1.00
C THR A 180 -1.07 12.70 0.64
N THR A 181 -0.51 13.41 1.62
CA THR A 181 0.32 14.58 1.33
C THR A 181 1.57 14.18 0.55
N PRO A 182 2.08 15.07 -0.32
CA PRO A 182 3.27 14.74 -1.10
C PRO A 182 4.48 14.28 -0.29
N PRO A 183 4.80 14.85 0.90
CA PRO A 183 5.87 14.34 1.75
C PRO A 183 5.63 12.90 2.23
N ALA A 184 4.41 12.57 2.66
CA ALA A 184 4.07 11.23 3.12
C ALA A 184 4.10 10.20 1.98
N LEU A 185 3.63 10.58 0.79
CA LEU A 185 3.73 9.75 -0.41
C LEU A 185 5.20 9.52 -0.82
N LEU A 186 6.04 10.54 -0.72
CA LEU A 186 7.48 10.43 -1.00
C LEU A 186 8.16 9.45 -0.03
N GLU A 187 7.88 9.58 1.26
CA GLU A 187 8.41 8.67 2.28
C GLU A 187 8.00 7.22 2.01
N ARG A 188 6.72 7.00 1.71
CA ARG A 188 6.20 5.65 1.41
C ARG A 188 6.82 5.07 0.14
N GLU A 189 7.00 5.88 -0.91
CA GLU A 189 7.59 5.42 -2.17
C GLU A 189 9.07 5.09 -2.00
N ARG A 190 9.83 5.90 -1.23
CA ARG A 190 11.24 5.58 -0.88
C ARG A 190 11.33 4.26 -0.12
N ALA A 191 10.50 4.08 0.89
CA ALA A 191 10.47 2.83 1.65
C ALA A 191 10.06 1.62 0.78
N ARG A 192 9.16 1.81 -0.20
CA ARG A 192 8.81 0.77 -1.18
C ARG A 192 10.00 0.37 -2.02
N CYS A 193 10.78 1.35 -2.50
CA CYS A 193 12.00 1.09 -3.25
C CYS A 193 13.06 0.34 -2.41
N GLU A 194 13.25 0.74 -1.15
CA GLU A 194 14.14 0.04 -0.21
C GLU A 194 13.69 -1.41 0.01
N THR A 195 12.37 -1.62 0.16
CA THR A 195 11.76 -2.96 0.29
C THR A 195 12.03 -3.80 -0.96
N GLN A 196 11.83 -3.26 -2.15
CA GLN A 196 12.10 -3.95 -3.41
C GLN A 196 13.58 -4.34 -3.57
N GLU A 197 14.52 -3.48 -3.18
CA GLU A 197 15.94 -3.83 -3.21
C GLU A 197 16.29 -4.92 -2.16
N LYS A 198 15.68 -4.91 -0.98
CA LYS A 198 15.82 -6.00 0.01
C LYS A 198 15.25 -7.32 -0.53
N VAL A 199 14.07 -7.30 -1.17
CA VAL A 199 13.47 -8.49 -1.81
C VAL A 199 14.37 -8.99 -2.93
N ARG A 200 14.92 -8.09 -3.76
CA ARG A 200 15.88 -8.46 -4.81
C ARG A 200 17.14 -9.11 -4.27
N ALA A 201 17.69 -8.59 -3.17
CA ALA A 201 18.86 -9.18 -2.52
C ALA A 201 18.61 -10.61 -2.01
N VAL A 202 17.38 -10.90 -1.58
CA VAL A 202 16.95 -12.24 -1.13
C VAL A 202 16.73 -13.20 -2.30
N LEU A 203 16.08 -12.72 -3.37
CA LEU A 203 15.61 -13.56 -4.48
C LEU A 203 16.67 -13.73 -5.59
N GLY A 204 17.57 -12.76 -5.76
CA GLY A 204 18.38 -12.60 -6.97
C GLY A 204 17.58 -12.01 -8.12
N ASP A 205 18.26 -11.63 -9.20
CA ASP A 205 17.67 -10.85 -10.31
C ASP A 205 16.54 -11.58 -11.04
N ASP A 206 16.69 -12.88 -11.31
CA ASP A 206 15.71 -13.64 -12.09
C ASP A 206 14.38 -13.84 -11.36
N LEU A 207 14.44 -14.24 -10.10
CA LEU A 207 13.25 -14.40 -9.26
C LEU A 207 12.63 -13.04 -8.92
N PHE A 208 13.44 -12.00 -8.77
CA PHE A 208 12.95 -10.64 -8.57
C PHE A 208 12.20 -10.12 -9.81
N ALA A 209 12.68 -10.42 -11.02
CA ALA A 209 11.93 -10.10 -12.24
C ALA A 209 10.59 -10.84 -12.30
N THR A 210 10.52 -12.08 -11.82
CA THR A 210 9.28 -12.86 -11.68
C THR A 210 8.36 -12.21 -10.63
N TRP A 211 8.89 -11.81 -9.50
CA TRP A 211 8.18 -11.04 -8.47
C TRP A 211 7.54 -9.77 -9.04
N LEU A 212 8.30 -8.93 -9.74
CA LEU A 212 7.81 -7.68 -10.31
C LEU A 212 6.69 -7.89 -11.35
N LYS A 213 6.76 -8.96 -12.16
CA LYS A 213 5.68 -9.30 -13.11
C LYS A 213 4.35 -9.60 -12.41
N GLY A 214 4.42 -10.21 -11.25
CA GLY A 214 3.23 -10.57 -10.47
C GLY A 214 2.73 -9.44 -9.57
N GLU A 215 3.60 -8.51 -9.12
CA GLU A 215 3.23 -7.36 -8.30
C GLU A 215 2.32 -6.37 -9.06
N GLY A 216 2.51 -6.26 -10.38
CA GLY A 216 1.67 -5.41 -11.22
C GLY A 216 1.93 -5.62 -12.72
N PRO A 217 1.01 -5.16 -13.58
CA PRO A 217 1.10 -5.39 -15.03
C PRO A 217 2.27 -4.65 -15.69
N GLU A 218 2.77 -3.59 -15.07
CA GLU A 218 3.71 -2.65 -15.70
C GLU A 218 5.04 -3.28 -16.06
N PHE A 219 5.66 -4.04 -15.14
CA PHE A 219 6.92 -4.72 -15.45
C PHE A 219 6.72 -5.82 -16.50
N GLY A 220 5.56 -6.45 -16.51
CA GLY A 220 5.16 -7.39 -17.57
C GLY A 220 5.09 -6.72 -18.94
N LEU A 221 4.51 -5.50 -19.01
CA LEU A 221 4.48 -4.69 -20.24
C LEU A 221 5.89 -4.33 -20.71
N PHE A 222 6.78 -3.89 -19.82
CA PHE A 222 8.18 -3.61 -20.17
C PHE A 222 8.88 -4.87 -20.72
N SER A 223 8.72 -5.99 -20.04
CA SER A 223 9.35 -7.27 -20.46
C SER A 223 8.87 -7.71 -21.82
N THR A 224 7.56 -7.63 -22.09
CA THR A 224 6.94 -7.98 -23.38
C THR A 224 7.43 -7.06 -24.49
N PHE A 225 7.42 -5.75 -24.25
CA PHE A 225 7.90 -4.77 -25.22
C PHE A 225 9.37 -4.97 -25.57
N VAL A 226 10.24 -5.16 -24.57
CA VAL A 226 11.66 -5.40 -24.75
C VAL A 226 11.91 -6.65 -25.61
N ALA A 227 11.18 -7.73 -25.34
CA ALA A 227 11.26 -8.95 -26.14
C ALA A 227 10.80 -8.73 -27.60
N GLN A 228 9.70 -7.99 -27.82
CA GLN A 228 9.19 -7.66 -29.16
C GLN A 228 10.18 -6.80 -29.97
N GLN A 229 10.94 -5.94 -29.30
CA GLN A 229 11.95 -5.09 -29.94
C GLN A 229 13.32 -5.79 -30.12
N GLY A 230 13.46 -7.04 -29.67
CA GLY A 230 14.74 -7.76 -29.70
C GLY A 230 15.82 -7.16 -28.81
N LEU A 231 15.44 -6.40 -27.79
CA LEU A 231 16.36 -5.78 -26.83
C LEU A 231 16.79 -6.78 -25.75
N PRO A 232 17.96 -6.56 -25.10
CA PRO A 232 18.39 -7.40 -23.98
C PRO A 232 17.35 -7.44 -22.86
N PRO A 233 17.09 -8.59 -22.21
CA PRO A 233 16.11 -8.70 -21.13
C PRO A 233 16.37 -7.74 -19.96
N THR A 234 17.63 -7.38 -19.71
CA THR A 234 18.02 -6.38 -18.69
C THR A 234 17.42 -5.00 -18.91
N THR A 235 17.10 -4.66 -20.17
CA THR A 235 16.47 -3.39 -20.55
C THR A 235 15.11 -3.18 -19.85
N ALA A 236 14.35 -4.25 -19.59
CA ALA A 236 13.09 -4.14 -18.87
C ALA A 236 13.31 -3.66 -17.41
N MET A 237 14.38 -4.14 -16.77
CA MET A 237 14.75 -3.70 -15.43
C MET A 237 15.27 -2.25 -15.43
N GLU A 238 15.97 -1.84 -16.47
CA GLU A 238 16.44 -0.46 -16.62
C GLU A 238 15.26 0.51 -16.82
N LEU A 239 14.26 0.12 -17.61
CA LEU A 239 13.02 0.89 -17.76
C LEU A 239 12.24 1.00 -16.44
N TRP A 240 12.16 -0.10 -15.70
CA TRP A 240 11.52 -0.13 -14.38
C TRP A 240 12.20 0.84 -13.41
N ARG A 241 13.53 0.83 -13.33
CA ARG A 241 14.30 1.76 -12.52
C ARG A 241 14.14 3.20 -12.96
N ALA A 242 14.13 3.47 -14.27
CA ALA A 242 13.90 4.81 -14.79
C ALA A 242 12.51 5.35 -14.41
N LYS A 243 11.48 4.49 -14.41
CA LYS A 243 10.14 4.84 -13.95
C LYS A 243 10.09 5.16 -12.46
N ILE A 244 10.73 4.32 -11.63
CA ILE A 244 10.80 4.54 -10.18
C ILE A 244 11.46 5.89 -9.89
N GLU A 245 12.61 6.15 -10.50
CA GLU A 245 13.34 7.42 -10.34
C GLU A 245 12.49 8.62 -10.75
N PHE A 246 11.81 8.54 -11.89
CA PHE A 246 10.87 9.58 -12.32
C PHE A 246 9.76 9.83 -11.28
N THR A 247 9.20 8.74 -10.71
CA THR A 247 8.16 8.84 -9.70
C THR A 247 8.68 9.52 -8.44
N LEU A 248 9.86 9.14 -7.95
CA LEU A 248 10.50 9.75 -6.79
C LEU A 248 10.80 11.24 -7.03
N GLN A 249 11.43 11.60 -8.14
CA GLN A 249 11.74 12.99 -8.47
C GLN A 249 10.48 13.86 -8.55
N ARG A 250 9.39 13.34 -9.13
CA ARG A 250 8.11 14.05 -9.15
C ARG A 250 7.54 14.29 -7.76
N LEU A 251 7.61 13.28 -6.89
CA LEU A 251 7.16 13.40 -5.51
C LEU A 251 8.06 14.35 -4.71
N GLU A 252 9.36 14.36 -4.97
CA GLU A 252 10.31 15.31 -4.38
C GLU A 252 9.95 16.75 -4.72
N VAL A 253 9.68 17.05 -6.00
CA VAL A 253 9.21 18.38 -6.41
C VAL A 253 7.89 18.73 -5.74
N ALA A 254 6.93 17.78 -5.70
CA ALA A 254 5.63 18.01 -5.09
C ALA A 254 5.71 18.21 -3.57
N ALA A 255 6.71 17.63 -2.90
CA ALA A 255 6.93 17.76 -1.46
C ALA A 255 7.59 19.08 -1.04
N GLN A 256 8.13 19.87 -1.99
CA GLN A 256 8.75 21.17 -1.72
C GLN A 256 7.68 22.25 -1.51
N SER A 257 7.43 22.61 -0.26
CA SER A 257 6.43 23.63 0.10
C SER A 257 6.84 25.07 -0.20
N ASN A 258 8.13 25.31 -0.53
CA ASN A 258 8.70 26.63 -0.78
C ASN A 258 8.66 27.04 -2.26
N LEU A 259 8.21 26.17 -3.16
CA LEU A 259 8.12 26.49 -4.58
C LEU A 259 6.83 27.24 -4.89
N THR A 260 6.93 28.28 -5.71
CA THR A 260 5.76 28.87 -6.36
C THR A 260 5.18 27.89 -7.38
N ALA A 261 3.91 28.05 -7.75
CA ALA A 261 3.27 27.20 -8.76
C ALA A 261 4.04 27.16 -10.09
N GLU A 262 4.63 28.30 -10.50
CA GLU A 262 5.42 28.39 -11.71
C GLU A 262 6.77 27.65 -11.56
N GLN A 263 7.46 27.80 -10.43
CA GLN A 263 8.69 27.07 -10.16
C GLN A 263 8.44 25.55 -10.11
N ALA A 264 7.36 25.11 -9.48
CA ALA A 264 6.97 23.69 -9.46
C ALA A 264 6.67 23.18 -10.88
N ARG A 265 5.99 23.96 -11.73
CA ARG A 265 5.72 23.63 -13.13
C ARG A 265 7.02 23.45 -13.93
N ILE A 266 7.97 24.38 -13.77
CA ILE A 266 9.30 24.30 -14.42
C ILE A 266 10.05 23.06 -13.94
N ALA A 267 10.12 22.82 -12.61
CA ALA A 267 10.80 21.67 -12.05
C ALA A 267 10.20 20.34 -12.54
N HIS A 268 8.87 20.21 -12.60
CA HIS A 268 8.23 19.02 -13.17
C HIS A 268 8.52 18.84 -14.67
N ALA A 269 8.61 19.94 -15.45
CA ALA A 269 8.98 19.86 -16.86
C ALA A 269 10.44 19.41 -17.04
N ASP A 270 11.33 19.83 -16.15
CA ASP A 270 12.73 19.41 -16.14
C ASP A 270 12.89 17.93 -15.82
N VAL A 271 12.20 17.44 -14.77
CA VAL A 271 12.15 16.02 -14.42
C VAL A 271 11.63 15.19 -15.61
N ALA A 272 10.56 15.64 -16.26
CA ALA A 272 10.02 14.96 -17.43
C ALA A 272 11.03 14.87 -18.59
N ARG A 273 11.75 15.96 -18.87
CA ARG A 273 12.75 16.05 -19.93
C ARG A 273 13.95 15.14 -19.66
N GLN A 274 14.46 15.14 -18.41
CA GLN A 274 15.55 14.26 -17.99
C GLN A 274 15.14 12.78 -18.09
N SER A 275 13.93 12.44 -17.66
CA SER A 275 13.42 11.07 -17.73
C SER A 275 13.22 10.62 -19.19
N GLN A 276 12.72 11.50 -20.08
CA GLN A 276 12.62 11.20 -21.51
C GLN A 276 13.99 10.93 -22.13
N ALA A 277 15.01 11.76 -21.81
CA ALA A 277 16.36 11.56 -22.28
C ALA A 277 16.96 10.23 -21.80
N ARG A 278 16.72 9.88 -20.54
CA ARG A 278 17.17 8.59 -19.98
C ARG A 278 16.50 7.40 -20.67
N VAL A 279 15.18 7.43 -20.85
CA VAL A 279 14.46 6.35 -21.54
C VAL A 279 14.90 6.23 -23.00
N MET A 280 15.15 7.36 -23.67
CA MET A 280 15.74 7.37 -25.00
C MET A 280 17.12 6.71 -25.05
N ALA A 281 17.97 6.95 -24.04
CA ALA A 281 19.29 6.32 -23.93
C ALA A 281 19.18 4.80 -23.70
N ILE A 282 18.18 4.35 -22.92
CA ILE A 282 17.92 2.93 -22.64
C ILE A 282 17.41 2.20 -23.90
N LEU A 283 16.42 2.78 -24.57
CA LEU A 283 15.71 2.12 -25.68
C LEU A 283 16.37 2.35 -27.06
N GLY A 284 17.07 3.45 -27.20
CA GLY A 284 17.48 3.97 -28.51
C GLY A 284 16.30 4.58 -29.30
N PRO A 285 16.58 5.30 -30.40
CA PRO A 285 15.56 6.06 -31.14
C PRO A 285 14.47 5.18 -31.77
N GLY A 286 14.83 4.02 -32.31
CA GLY A 286 13.87 3.12 -32.96
C GLY A 286 12.85 2.54 -31.99
N ALA A 287 13.31 1.94 -30.89
CA ALA A 287 12.42 1.38 -29.89
C ALA A 287 11.64 2.45 -29.12
N MET A 288 12.24 3.63 -28.89
CA MET A 288 11.54 4.77 -28.29
C MET A 288 10.35 5.23 -29.15
N GLN A 289 10.50 5.24 -30.46
CA GLN A 289 9.42 5.59 -31.39
C GLN A 289 8.34 4.50 -31.45
N ALA A 290 8.73 3.24 -31.34
CA ALA A 290 7.81 2.10 -31.33
C ALA A 290 7.06 1.96 -30.00
N ALA A 291 7.60 2.53 -28.92
CA ALA A 291 6.99 2.45 -27.59
C ALA A 291 5.68 3.22 -27.52
N GLY A 292 4.59 2.51 -27.40
CA GLY A 292 3.25 3.05 -27.27
C GLY A 292 2.97 3.63 -25.87
N GLN A 293 1.75 4.17 -25.70
CA GLN A 293 1.26 4.68 -24.42
C GLN A 293 1.22 3.62 -23.33
N GLU A 294 1.05 2.36 -23.69
CA GLU A 294 1.01 1.25 -22.74
C GLU A 294 2.34 1.09 -22.01
N VAL A 295 3.45 1.33 -22.68
CA VAL A 295 4.81 1.21 -22.13
C VAL A 295 5.29 2.53 -21.49
N LEU A 296 5.03 3.66 -22.16
CA LEU A 296 5.56 4.99 -21.77
C LEU A 296 4.48 5.96 -21.27
N GLY A 297 3.26 5.50 -20.96
CA GLY A 297 2.17 6.36 -20.49
C GLY A 297 2.43 7.08 -19.16
N TRP A 298 3.45 6.65 -18.43
CA TRP A 298 3.92 7.31 -17.21
C TRP A 298 4.79 8.54 -17.50
N LEU A 299 5.37 8.66 -18.70
CA LEU A 299 6.09 9.86 -19.14
C LEU A 299 5.11 10.90 -19.70
N PRO A 300 5.22 12.17 -19.31
CA PRO A 300 4.44 13.24 -19.92
C PRO A 300 4.76 13.36 -21.41
N ARG A 301 3.72 13.51 -22.24
CA ARG A 301 3.90 13.87 -23.65
C ARG A 301 4.15 15.37 -23.77
N LYS A 302 4.97 15.75 -24.75
CA LYS A 302 5.17 17.15 -25.12
C LYS A 302 3.90 17.74 -25.72
#